data_0d7406e870f09bafa90c31e8c8530501
#
_entry.id   0d7406e870f09bafa90c31e8c8530501
#
_cell.length_a   1.000
_cell.length_b   1.000
_cell.length_c   1.000
_cell.angle_alpha   90.00
_cell.angle_beta   90.00
_cell.angle_gamma   90.00
#
_symmetry.space_group_name_H-M   'P 1'
#
loop_
_entity.id
_entity.type
_entity.pdbx_description
1 polymer ?
#
loop_
_entity_poly.entity_id
_entity_poly.type
_entity_poly.pdbx_seq_one_letter_code
_entity_poly.pdbx_strand_id
1 'polypeptide(L)'
;GGSTEFIIGEDYEPEAMESLYIGCVSTAQQYFADGSISPRAMKNAIMAARKEVAVLRRQILDMGWTHAIGSSGTARALAELCISNGFTEHGMSAEGLRLIREHVCAAGHLDQLTLEGLKADRLPMMPGGLAVMSAVFEELEIEQMEVTDGALRQGVLYDMLGRQHNDDMREITVAQFTHRYKIDGKHAGKVKVLAEMLFNQLARQHP
;
A
#
# COMPACT_ATOMS: atom_id res chain seq x y z
N GLY A 1 7.61 2.55 -4.77
CA GLY A 1 7.35 2.46 -6.10
C GLY A 1 7.33 1.14 -6.86
N GLY A 2 7.91 0.02 -6.37
CA GLY A 2 7.90 -1.29 -7.04
C GLY A 2 6.92 -2.30 -6.45
N SER A 3 6.29 -1.97 -5.32
CA SER A 3 5.35 -2.83 -4.61
C SER A 3 4.12 -2.06 -4.14
N THR A 4 3.08 -2.80 -3.81
CA THR A 4 1.86 -2.30 -3.16
C THR A 4 1.52 -3.21 -2.00
N GLU A 5 1.37 -2.64 -0.83
CA GLU A 5 1.07 -3.32 0.41
C GLU A 5 -0.41 -3.19 0.73
N PHE A 6 -1.03 -4.30 1.13
CA PHE A 6 -2.43 -4.40 1.56
C PHE A 6 -2.47 -4.83 3.01
N ILE A 7 -3.18 -4.07 3.83
CA ILE A 7 -3.31 -4.33 5.25
C ILE A 7 -4.78 -4.22 5.63
N ILE A 8 -5.32 -5.23 6.29
CA ILE A 8 -6.58 -5.17 7.02
C ILE A 8 -6.25 -5.25 8.50
N GLY A 9 -6.86 -4.42 9.31
CA GLY A 9 -6.65 -4.42 10.76
C GLY A 9 -7.70 -3.58 11.46
N GLU A 10 -7.83 -3.81 12.75
CA GLU A 10 -8.71 -3.12 13.67
C GLU A 10 -7.93 -2.81 14.96
N ASP A 11 -8.18 -1.65 15.60
CA ASP A 11 -7.60 -1.24 16.86
C ASP A 11 -6.06 -1.43 16.97
N TYR A 12 -5.33 -1.02 15.91
CA TYR A 12 -3.86 -1.17 15.77
C TYR A 12 -3.36 -2.61 15.58
N GLU A 13 -4.25 -3.60 15.47
CA GLU A 13 -3.90 -4.98 15.23
C GLU A 13 -4.07 -5.32 13.74
N PRO A 14 -3.01 -5.70 13.01
CA PRO A 14 -3.14 -6.16 11.64
C PRO A 14 -3.67 -7.61 11.61
N GLU A 15 -4.80 -7.80 10.95
CA GLU A 15 -5.40 -9.12 10.72
C GLU A 15 -4.87 -9.79 9.45
N ALA A 16 -4.59 -9.00 8.40
CA ALA A 16 -3.96 -9.45 7.18
C ALA A 16 -2.95 -8.41 6.68
N MET A 17 -1.80 -8.89 6.22
CA MET A 17 -0.74 -8.08 5.60
C MET A 17 -0.21 -8.82 4.39
N GLU A 18 -0.32 -8.21 3.22
CA GLU A 18 0.16 -8.78 1.97
C GLU A 18 0.92 -7.73 1.16
N SER A 19 1.93 -8.17 0.42
CA SER A 19 2.71 -7.31 -0.47
C SER A 19 2.74 -7.90 -1.86
N LEU A 20 2.38 -7.09 -2.86
CA LEU A 20 2.41 -7.46 -4.27
C LEU A 20 3.50 -6.69 -5.00
N TYR A 21 4.18 -7.35 -5.94
CA TYR A 21 5.24 -6.76 -6.76
C TYR A 21 4.69 -5.91 -7.91
N ILE A 22 3.73 -5.04 -7.61
CA ILE A 22 3.19 -4.03 -8.52
C ILE A 22 3.29 -2.65 -7.89
N GLY A 23 3.70 -1.67 -8.64
CA GLY A 23 3.81 -0.30 -8.15
C GLY A 23 3.85 0.73 -9.27
N CYS A 24 3.71 2.00 -8.92
CA CYS A 24 3.60 3.09 -9.88
C CYS A 24 4.83 3.20 -10.81
N VAL A 25 6.03 2.98 -10.28
CA VAL A 25 7.28 3.11 -11.07
C VAL A 25 7.43 1.96 -12.05
N SER A 26 7.33 0.71 -11.57
CA SER A 26 7.47 -0.47 -12.44
C SER A 26 6.41 -0.49 -13.55
N THR A 27 5.16 -0.13 -13.22
CA THR A 27 4.07 -0.07 -14.20
C THR A 27 4.28 1.08 -15.20
N ALA A 28 4.74 2.26 -14.74
CA ALA A 28 5.04 3.36 -15.64
C ALA A 28 6.17 3.01 -16.61
N GLN A 29 7.25 2.41 -16.14
CA GLN A 29 8.38 1.98 -16.99
C GLN A 29 7.98 0.90 -18.00
N GLN A 30 7.09 0.00 -17.63
CA GLN A 30 6.67 -1.10 -18.50
C GLN A 30 5.69 -0.67 -19.60
N TYR A 31 4.78 0.24 -19.31
CA TYR A 31 3.65 0.56 -20.20
C TYR A 31 3.68 1.97 -20.78
N PHE A 32 4.48 2.89 -20.19
CA PHE A 32 4.47 4.32 -20.53
C PHE A 32 5.89 4.91 -20.59
N ALA A 33 6.90 4.08 -20.89
CA ALA A 33 8.32 4.46 -20.84
C ALA A 33 8.68 5.61 -21.79
N ASP A 34 8.00 5.72 -22.93
CA ASP A 34 8.19 6.77 -23.94
C ASP A 34 7.33 8.02 -23.69
N GLY A 35 6.55 8.03 -22.59
CA GLY A 35 5.61 9.11 -22.28
C GLY A 35 4.27 9.03 -23.00
N SER A 36 4.10 8.09 -23.93
CA SER A 36 2.84 7.91 -24.66
C SER A 36 1.79 7.24 -23.77
N ILE A 37 0.57 7.77 -23.79
CA ILE A 37 -0.55 7.25 -22.99
C ILE A 37 -1.73 6.95 -23.92
N SER A 38 -1.79 5.74 -24.45
CA SER A 38 -2.94 5.31 -25.25
C SER A 38 -3.98 4.59 -24.37
N PRO A 39 -5.28 4.61 -24.76
CA PRO A 39 -6.32 3.81 -24.08
C PRO A 39 -5.96 2.32 -24.02
N ARG A 40 -5.28 1.81 -25.04
CA ARG A 40 -4.83 0.41 -25.11
C ARG A 40 -3.72 0.14 -24.10
N ALA A 41 -2.71 1.01 -23.99
CA ALA A 41 -1.63 0.88 -23.01
C ALA A 41 -2.18 0.95 -21.59
N MET A 42 -3.07 1.90 -21.30
CA MET A 42 -3.74 2.05 -20.00
C MET A 42 -4.55 0.80 -19.64
N LYS A 43 -5.36 0.30 -20.58
CA LYS A 43 -6.12 -0.96 -20.35
C LYS A 43 -5.20 -2.14 -20.06
N ASN A 44 -4.09 -2.29 -20.79
CA ASN A 44 -3.15 -3.36 -20.58
C ASN A 44 -2.46 -3.25 -19.21
N ALA A 45 -2.08 -2.05 -18.79
CA ALA A 45 -1.48 -1.79 -17.48
C ALA A 45 -2.45 -2.14 -16.34
N ILE A 46 -3.72 -1.70 -16.46
CA ILE A 46 -4.78 -2.04 -15.49
C ILE A 46 -5.00 -3.56 -15.44
N MET A 47 -5.12 -4.22 -16.58
CA MET A 47 -5.33 -5.68 -16.64
C MET A 47 -4.18 -6.46 -16.03
N ALA A 48 -2.94 -6.03 -16.22
CA ALA A 48 -1.77 -6.64 -15.59
C ALA A 48 -1.82 -6.46 -14.06
N ALA A 49 -2.10 -5.25 -13.58
CA ALA A 49 -2.23 -4.97 -12.16
C ALA A 49 -3.39 -5.75 -11.52
N ARG A 50 -4.54 -5.85 -12.21
CA ARG A 50 -5.69 -6.65 -11.74
C ARG A 50 -5.34 -8.12 -11.52
N LYS A 51 -4.56 -8.73 -12.40
CA LYS A 51 -4.11 -10.13 -12.23
C LYS A 51 -3.33 -10.33 -10.93
N GLU A 52 -2.50 -9.38 -10.58
CA GLU A 52 -1.73 -9.44 -9.32
C GLU A 52 -2.66 -9.24 -8.11
N VAL A 53 -3.57 -8.25 -8.14
CA VAL A 53 -4.50 -7.99 -7.03
C VAL A 53 -5.51 -9.12 -6.86
N ALA A 54 -5.94 -9.77 -7.93
CA ALA A 54 -6.93 -10.84 -7.92
C ALA A 54 -6.55 -12.02 -7.00
N VAL A 55 -5.24 -12.24 -6.75
CA VAL A 55 -4.79 -13.30 -5.84
C VAL A 55 -5.22 -13.06 -4.39
N LEU A 56 -5.42 -11.79 -4.01
CA LEU A 56 -5.84 -11.38 -2.68
C LEU A 56 -7.35 -11.14 -2.57
N ARG A 57 -8.02 -10.99 -3.71
CA ARG A 57 -9.41 -10.54 -3.80
C ARG A 57 -10.34 -11.29 -2.84
N ARG A 58 -10.32 -12.62 -2.91
CA ARG A 58 -11.22 -13.45 -2.09
C ARG A 58 -10.94 -13.25 -0.59
N GLN A 59 -9.68 -13.34 -0.19
CA GLN A 59 -9.29 -13.20 1.22
C GLN A 59 -9.73 -11.84 1.79
N ILE A 60 -9.44 -10.75 1.06
CA ILE A 60 -9.74 -9.40 1.49
C ILE A 60 -11.25 -9.14 1.53
N LEU A 61 -12.01 -9.55 0.50
CA LEU A 61 -13.46 -9.38 0.47
C LEU A 61 -14.17 -10.21 1.53
N ASP A 62 -13.70 -11.44 1.82
CA ASP A 62 -14.28 -12.32 2.85
C ASP A 62 -14.05 -11.72 4.27
N MET A 63 -12.95 -11.00 4.50
CA MET A 63 -12.68 -10.29 5.76
C MET A 63 -13.52 -9.01 5.88
N GLY A 64 -13.70 -8.30 4.79
CA GLY A 64 -14.42 -7.03 4.76
C GLY A 64 -13.63 -5.89 5.41
N TRP A 65 -14.14 -4.67 5.28
CA TRP A 65 -13.63 -3.45 5.94
C TRP A 65 -14.73 -2.39 5.98
N THR A 66 -14.58 -1.40 6.85
CA THR A 66 -15.47 -0.23 6.93
C THR A 66 -14.92 0.98 6.19
N HIS A 67 -13.60 1.17 6.19
CA HIS A 67 -12.92 2.29 5.57
C HIS A 67 -11.72 1.81 4.74
N ALA A 68 -11.59 2.30 3.51
CA ALA A 68 -10.41 2.13 2.70
C ALA A 68 -9.52 3.38 2.83
N ILE A 69 -8.24 3.18 3.18
CA ILE A 69 -7.29 4.27 3.44
C ILE A 69 -6.01 4.06 2.63
N GLY A 70 -5.62 5.06 1.85
CA GLY A 70 -4.37 5.08 1.09
C GLY A 70 -3.30 5.92 1.79
N SER A 71 -2.14 5.33 2.10
CA SER A 71 -1.03 6.01 2.78
C SER A 71 0.16 6.31 1.88
N SER A 72 0.11 5.97 0.59
CA SER A 72 1.24 6.16 -0.32
C SER A 72 1.29 7.55 -0.95
N GLY A 73 2.47 7.94 -1.45
CA GLY A 73 2.60 9.17 -2.25
C GLY A 73 1.74 9.13 -3.53
N THR A 74 1.51 7.95 -4.11
CA THR A 74 0.62 7.76 -5.26
C THR A 74 -0.84 7.99 -4.86
N ALA A 75 -1.29 7.39 -3.76
CA ALA A 75 -2.66 7.59 -3.26
C ALA A 75 -2.95 9.07 -3.01
N ARG A 76 -2.05 9.76 -2.31
CA ARG A 76 -2.19 11.20 -2.03
C ARG A 76 -2.21 12.05 -3.31
N ALA A 77 -1.34 11.75 -4.27
CA ALA A 77 -1.32 12.49 -5.53
C ALA A 77 -2.61 12.28 -6.34
N LEU A 78 -3.15 11.06 -6.39
CA LEU A 78 -4.41 10.78 -7.08
C LEU A 78 -5.62 11.41 -6.36
N ALA A 79 -5.64 11.40 -5.03
CA ALA A 79 -6.67 12.10 -4.26
C ALA A 79 -6.63 13.61 -4.52
N GLU A 80 -5.44 14.22 -4.53
CA GLU A 80 -5.26 15.63 -4.86
C GLU A 80 -5.80 15.96 -6.26
N LEU A 81 -5.50 15.10 -7.24
CA LEU A 81 -6.05 15.26 -8.60
C LEU A 81 -7.58 15.15 -8.62
N CYS A 82 -8.16 14.19 -7.88
CA CYS A 82 -9.62 14.08 -7.79
C CYS A 82 -10.26 15.34 -7.20
N ILE A 83 -9.69 15.87 -6.12
CA ILE A 83 -10.21 17.05 -5.41
C ILE A 83 -10.02 18.30 -6.25
N SER A 84 -8.81 18.57 -6.75
CA SER A 84 -8.48 19.80 -7.48
C SER A 84 -9.27 19.94 -8.79
N ASN A 85 -9.67 18.82 -9.41
CA ASN A 85 -10.48 18.84 -10.61
C ASN A 85 -12.00 18.70 -10.34
N GLY A 86 -12.42 18.73 -9.07
CA GLY A 86 -13.83 18.68 -8.68
C GLY A 86 -14.51 17.33 -8.90
N PHE A 87 -13.72 16.25 -8.96
CA PHE A 87 -14.26 14.90 -9.16
C PHE A 87 -14.68 14.23 -7.86
N THR A 88 -14.16 14.70 -6.72
CA THR A 88 -14.57 14.30 -5.37
C THR A 88 -14.44 15.48 -4.42
N GLU A 89 -15.18 15.45 -3.31
CA GLU A 89 -15.00 16.41 -2.22
C GLU A 89 -13.83 16.02 -1.30
N HIS A 90 -13.63 14.70 -1.10
CA HIS A 90 -12.59 14.15 -0.21
C HIS A 90 -12.00 12.88 -0.80
N GLY A 91 -10.70 12.67 -0.59
CA GLY A 91 -10.00 11.46 -1.00
C GLY A 91 -10.07 11.18 -2.50
N MET A 92 -10.34 9.94 -2.87
CA MET A 92 -10.55 9.53 -4.26
C MET A 92 -11.72 8.55 -4.35
N SER A 93 -12.44 8.57 -5.46
CA SER A 93 -13.54 7.64 -5.77
C SER A 93 -13.25 6.84 -7.03
N ALA A 94 -13.95 5.71 -7.21
CA ALA A 94 -13.89 4.93 -8.45
C ALA A 94 -14.22 5.78 -9.68
N GLU A 95 -15.24 6.64 -9.57
CA GLU A 95 -15.64 7.57 -10.62
C GLU A 95 -14.57 8.65 -10.85
N GLY A 96 -13.98 9.22 -9.80
CA GLY A 96 -12.90 10.20 -9.91
C GLY A 96 -11.68 9.62 -10.63
N LEU A 97 -11.29 8.40 -10.31
CA LEU A 97 -10.20 7.69 -11.01
C LEU A 97 -10.54 7.42 -12.48
N ARG A 98 -11.80 7.09 -12.78
CA ARG A 98 -12.27 6.91 -14.14
C ARG A 98 -12.15 8.22 -14.95
N LEU A 99 -12.57 9.35 -14.37
CA LEU A 99 -12.49 10.67 -15.01
C LEU A 99 -11.03 11.11 -15.24
N ILE A 100 -10.14 10.91 -14.25
CA ILE A 100 -8.70 11.16 -14.43
C ILE A 100 -8.16 10.30 -15.58
N ARG A 101 -8.52 9.02 -15.63
CA ARG A 101 -8.08 8.10 -16.69
C ARG A 101 -8.53 8.56 -18.08
N GLU A 102 -9.73 9.08 -18.22
CA GLU A 102 -10.22 9.63 -19.47
C GLU A 102 -9.41 10.87 -19.91
N HIS A 103 -9.14 11.80 -18.99
CA HIS A 103 -8.31 12.98 -19.28
C HIS A 103 -6.89 12.58 -19.67
N VAL A 104 -6.29 11.65 -18.96
CA VAL A 104 -4.93 11.15 -19.21
C VAL A 104 -4.83 10.46 -20.57
N CYS A 105 -5.81 9.64 -20.91
CA CYS A 105 -5.87 8.97 -22.22
C CYS A 105 -6.17 9.96 -23.34
N ALA A 106 -6.98 10.98 -23.11
CA ALA A 106 -7.29 12.00 -24.09
C ALA A 106 -6.08 12.90 -24.40
N ALA A 107 -5.22 13.19 -23.43
CA ALA A 107 -3.97 13.91 -23.62
C ALA A 107 -2.98 13.14 -24.52
N GLY A 108 -3.00 11.81 -24.48
CA GLY A 108 -2.21 10.93 -25.34
C GLY A 108 -0.71 10.89 -25.06
N HIS A 109 -0.16 11.90 -24.39
CA HIS A 109 1.25 11.98 -23.99
C HIS A 109 1.43 12.78 -22.70
N LEU A 110 2.44 12.43 -21.91
CA LEU A 110 2.73 13.09 -20.63
C LEU A 110 2.92 14.61 -20.81
N ASP A 111 3.62 15.05 -21.84
CA ASP A 111 3.90 16.47 -22.08
C ASP A 111 2.65 17.29 -22.44
N GLN A 112 1.57 16.64 -22.85
CA GLN A 112 0.30 17.27 -23.18
C GLN A 112 -0.70 17.23 -22.01
N LEU A 113 -0.32 16.57 -20.92
CA LEU A 113 -1.21 16.36 -19.78
C LEU A 113 -1.29 17.61 -18.93
N THR A 114 -2.50 18.15 -18.83
CA THR A 114 -2.84 19.30 -17.98
C THR A 114 -3.95 18.89 -17.03
N LEU A 115 -3.60 18.67 -15.77
CA LEU A 115 -4.54 18.40 -14.66
C LEU A 115 -4.18 19.31 -13.50
N GLU A 116 -5.19 19.95 -12.90
CA GLU A 116 -4.95 20.76 -11.72
C GLU A 116 -4.49 19.89 -10.56
N GLY A 117 -3.50 20.36 -9.79
CA GLY A 117 -2.89 19.59 -8.70
C GLY A 117 -1.78 18.61 -9.13
N LEU A 118 -1.54 18.43 -10.44
CA LEU A 118 -0.48 17.54 -10.93
C LEU A 118 0.91 18.17 -10.77
N LYS A 119 1.72 17.57 -9.87
CA LYS A 119 3.10 18.00 -9.62
C LYS A 119 4.05 17.43 -10.67
N ALA A 120 4.99 18.25 -11.15
CA ALA A 120 5.95 17.87 -12.20
C ALA A 120 6.80 16.64 -11.83
N ASP A 121 7.20 16.51 -10.56
CA ASP A 121 7.97 15.37 -10.06
C ASP A 121 7.16 14.04 -10.04
N ARG A 122 5.84 14.13 -10.09
CA ARG A 122 4.93 12.97 -10.12
C ARG A 122 4.51 12.56 -11.53
N LEU A 123 4.64 13.47 -12.48
CA LEU A 123 4.18 13.28 -13.87
C LEU A 123 4.66 11.96 -14.50
N PRO A 124 5.96 11.56 -14.44
CA PRO A 124 6.41 10.33 -15.11
C PRO A 124 5.82 9.05 -14.53
N MET A 125 5.42 9.05 -13.26
CA MET A 125 4.91 7.86 -12.55
C MET A 125 3.39 7.84 -12.45
N MET A 126 2.74 8.97 -12.80
CA MET A 126 1.31 9.14 -12.59
C MET A 126 0.46 8.12 -13.37
N PRO A 127 0.69 7.85 -14.69
CA PRO A 127 -0.15 6.88 -15.40
C PRO A 127 0.02 5.44 -14.87
N GLY A 128 1.21 5.07 -14.43
CA GLY A 128 1.45 3.78 -13.77
C GLY A 128 0.73 3.69 -12.42
N GLY A 129 0.79 4.75 -11.62
CA GLY A 129 0.07 4.84 -10.35
C GLY A 129 -1.45 4.80 -10.51
N LEU A 130 -1.96 5.50 -11.52
CA LEU A 130 -3.38 5.49 -11.89
C LEU A 130 -3.84 4.09 -12.32
N ALA A 131 -3.04 3.39 -13.11
CA ALA A 131 -3.36 2.03 -13.55
C ALA A 131 -3.43 1.04 -12.36
N VAL A 132 -2.44 1.10 -11.46
CA VAL A 132 -2.41 0.25 -10.25
C VAL A 132 -3.59 0.58 -9.33
N MET A 133 -3.85 1.86 -9.06
CA MET A 133 -4.96 2.25 -8.18
C MET A 133 -6.32 1.89 -8.79
N SER A 134 -6.51 2.08 -10.10
CA SER A 134 -7.73 1.63 -10.78
C SER A 134 -7.95 0.12 -10.62
N ALA A 135 -6.88 -0.67 -10.76
CA ALA A 135 -6.95 -2.12 -10.58
C ALA A 135 -7.33 -2.52 -9.14
N VAL A 136 -6.79 -1.82 -8.14
CA VAL A 136 -7.13 -2.04 -6.72
C VAL A 136 -8.60 -1.74 -6.47
N PHE A 137 -9.10 -0.60 -6.95
CA PHE A 137 -10.51 -0.25 -6.82
C PHE A 137 -11.43 -1.25 -7.50
N GLU A 138 -11.11 -1.66 -8.74
CA GLU A 138 -11.92 -2.60 -9.50
C GLU A 138 -11.94 -4.01 -8.89
N GLU A 139 -10.79 -4.54 -8.42
CA GLU A 139 -10.72 -5.90 -7.87
C GLU A 139 -11.25 -6.00 -6.44
N LEU A 140 -11.08 -4.96 -5.64
CA LEU A 140 -11.53 -4.97 -4.25
C LEU A 140 -12.88 -4.26 -4.07
N GLU A 141 -13.53 -3.85 -5.16
CA GLU A 141 -14.86 -3.22 -5.13
C GLU A 141 -14.90 -1.96 -4.24
N ILE A 142 -13.81 -1.18 -4.25
CA ILE A 142 -13.71 0.05 -3.50
C ILE A 142 -14.44 1.16 -4.24
N GLU A 143 -15.41 1.80 -3.59
CA GLU A 143 -16.10 2.96 -4.15
C GLU A 143 -15.42 4.26 -3.77
N GLN A 144 -14.90 4.34 -2.54
CA GLN A 144 -14.23 5.51 -2.01
C GLN A 144 -13.05 5.14 -1.12
N MET A 145 -11.97 5.94 -1.21
CA MET A 145 -10.76 5.78 -0.41
C MET A 145 -10.33 7.13 0.15
N GLU A 146 -10.14 7.19 1.44
CA GLU A 146 -9.52 8.31 2.10
C GLU A 146 -8.00 8.23 1.98
N VAL A 147 -7.29 9.32 2.24
CA VAL A 147 -5.84 9.35 2.27
C VAL A 147 -5.31 9.85 3.59
N THR A 148 -4.18 9.31 3.99
CA THR A 148 -3.50 9.73 5.21
C THR A 148 -2.04 10.08 4.95
N ASP A 149 -1.49 10.97 5.76
CA ASP A 149 -0.05 11.26 5.82
C ASP A 149 0.71 10.23 6.69
N GLY A 150 -0.03 9.35 7.35
CA GLY A 150 0.52 8.23 8.12
C GLY A 150 1.40 7.33 7.23
N ALA A 151 2.63 7.10 7.67
CA ALA A 151 3.60 6.25 6.98
C ALA A 151 4.52 5.58 8.00
N LEU A 152 5.49 4.80 7.52
CA LEU A 152 6.45 4.08 8.37
C LEU A 152 7.02 4.90 9.52
N ARG A 153 7.33 6.20 9.29
CA ARG A 153 7.85 7.08 10.33
C ARG A 153 6.89 7.24 11.52
N GLN A 154 5.62 7.44 11.25
CA GLN A 154 4.60 7.54 12.29
C GLN A 154 4.45 6.19 13.02
N GLY A 155 4.42 5.08 12.29
CA GLY A 155 4.39 3.75 12.87
C GLY A 155 5.56 3.50 13.82
N VAL A 156 6.78 3.87 13.43
CA VAL A 156 7.96 3.78 14.31
C VAL A 156 7.82 4.65 15.55
N LEU A 157 7.29 5.88 15.42
CA LEU A 157 7.05 6.74 16.59
C LEU A 157 6.01 6.15 17.54
N TYR A 158 4.91 5.61 17.02
CA TYR A 158 3.91 4.92 17.85
C TYR A 158 4.47 3.67 18.51
N ASP A 159 5.26 2.85 17.81
CA ASP A 159 5.96 1.72 18.40
C ASP A 159 6.91 2.14 19.53
N MET A 160 7.65 3.23 19.35
CA MET A 160 8.52 3.77 20.39
C MET A 160 7.75 4.29 21.61
N LEU A 161 6.60 4.93 21.39
CA LEU A 161 5.73 5.41 22.49
C LEU A 161 5.08 4.23 23.21
N GLY A 162 4.60 3.21 22.50
CA GLY A 162 4.05 1.98 23.09
C GLY A 162 5.05 1.29 23.98
N ARG A 163 6.33 1.24 23.61
CA ARG A 163 7.42 0.69 24.46
C ARG A 163 7.58 1.43 25.78
N GLN A 164 7.32 2.74 25.82
CA GLN A 164 7.38 3.53 27.06
C GLN A 164 6.20 3.24 27.99
N HIS A 165 5.08 2.74 27.46
CA HIS A 165 3.86 2.44 28.22
C HIS A 165 3.67 0.94 28.49
N ASN A 166 4.69 0.10 28.35
CA ASN A 166 4.67 -1.37 28.46
C ASN A 166 3.86 -2.13 27.41
N ASP A 167 3.33 -1.46 26.39
CA ASP A 167 2.72 -2.11 25.23
C ASP A 167 3.82 -2.39 24.21
N ASP A 168 4.61 -3.46 24.42
CA ASP A 168 5.71 -3.80 23.51
C ASP A 168 5.15 -4.39 22.20
N MET A 169 5.05 -3.52 21.17
CA MET A 169 4.61 -3.91 19.84
C MET A 169 5.40 -5.07 19.24
N ARG A 170 6.62 -5.34 19.74
CA ARG A 170 7.39 -6.52 19.32
C ARG A 170 6.79 -7.81 19.86
N GLU A 171 6.26 -7.79 21.08
CA GLU A 171 5.57 -8.96 21.65
C GLU A 171 4.28 -9.25 20.88
N ILE A 172 3.52 -8.21 20.52
CA ILE A 172 2.35 -8.32 19.66
C ILE A 172 2.74 -8.90 18.30
N THR A 173 3.78 -8.34 17.64
CA THR A 173 4.29 -8.84 16.36
C THR A 173 4.73 -10.30 16.46
N VAL A 174 5.47 -10.68 17.51
CA VAL A 174 5.91 -12.07 17.74
C VAL A 174 4.71 -12.99 17.92
N ALA A 175 3.69 -12.57 18.68
CA ALA A 175 2.46 -13.34 18.87
C ALA A 175 1.73 -13.56 17.53
N GLN A 176 1.61 -12.54 16.70
CA GLN A 176 1.00 -12.61 15.36
C GLN A 176 1.77 -13.58 14.44
N PHE A 177 3.11 -13.47 14.39
CA PHE A 177 3.92 -14.41 13.63
C PHE A 177 3.76 -15.85 14.12
N THR A 178 3.75 -16.03 15.44
CA THR A 178 3.55 -17.33 16.07
C THR A 178 2.22 -17.95 15.64
N HIS A 179 1.15 -17.16 15.64
CA HIS A 179 -0.17 -17.60 15.20
C HIS A 179 -0.22 -17.86 13.68
N ARG A 180 0.26 -16.90 12.86
CA ARG A 180 0.24 -16.98 11.39
C ARG A 180 0.99 -18.19 10.85
N TYR A 181 2.18 -18.46 11.40
CA TYR A 181 3.05 -19.55 10.95
C TYR A 181 2.86 -20.84 11.77
N LYS A 182 1.87 -20.89 12.66
CA LYS A 182 1.54 -22.06 13.51
C LYS A 182 2.80 -22.59 14.22
N ILE A 183 3.59 -21.69 14.79
CA ILE A 183 4.85 -22.02 15.46
C ILE A 183 4.55 -22.81 16.74
N ASP A 184 5.31 -23.88 16.99
CA ASP A 184 5.26 -24.59 18.28
C ASP A 184 5.79 -23.69 19.40
N GLY A 185 4.89 -23.09 20.17
CA GLY A 185 5.22 -22.18 21.25
C GLY A 185 6.05 -22.82 22.36
N LYS A 186 5.93 -24.14 22.59
CA LYS A 186 6.76 -24.86 23.59
C LYS A 186 8.20 -24.96 23.09
N HIS A 187 8.39 -25.26 21.81
CA HIS A 187 9.74 -25.30 21.21
C HIS A 187 10.35 -23.90 21.15
N ALA A 188 9.62 -22.90 20.70
CA ALA A 188 10.07 -21.51 20.65
C ALA A 188 10.48 -20.99 22.05
N GLY A 189 9.70 -21.30 23.08
CA GLY A 189 10.04 -20.95 24.46
C GLY A 189 11.36 -21.56 24.93
N LYS A 190 11.63 -22.81 24.62
CA LYS A 190 12.92 -23.46 24.96
C LYS A 190 14.09 -22.80 24.23
N VAL A 191 13.93 -22.47 22.94
CA VAL A 191 14.94 -21.76 22.17
C VAL A 191 15.21 -20.37 22.73
N LYS A 192 14.17 -19.62 23.11
CA LYS A 192 14.29 -18.31 23.76
C LYS A 192 15.14 -18.39 25.03
N VAL A 193 14.78 -19.30 25.95
CA VAL A 193 15.50 -19.45 27.21
C VAL A 193 16.99 -19.81 26.97
N LEU A 194 17.26 -20.72 26.06
CA LEU A 194 18.63 -21.09 25.72
C LEU A 194 19.43 -19.93 25.14
N ALA A 195 18.81 -19.17 24.22
CA ALA A 195 19.45 -18.00 23.61
C ALA A 195 19.77 -16.92 24.68
N GLU A 196 18.85 -16.65 25.60
CA GLU A 196 19.06 -15.71 26.70
C GLU A 196 20.19 -16.15 27.63
N MET A 197 20.26 -17.45 27.95
CA MET A 197 21.37 -18.01 28.77
C MET A 197 22.72 -17.82 28.08
N LEU A 198 22.80 -18.16 26.79
CA LEU A 198 24.04 -18.02 26.00
C LEU A 198 24.46 -16.56 25.87
N PHE A 199 23.52 -15.68 25.56
CA PHE A 199 23.77 -14.24 25.48
C PHE A 199 24.32 -13.68 26.81
N ASN A 200 23.68 -14.01 27.90
CA ASN A 200 24.12 -13.57 29.25
C ASN A 200 25.50 -14.09 29.63
N GLN A 201 25.85 -15.29 29.19
CA GLN A 201 27.21 -15.84 29.40
C GLN A 201 28.26 -15.08 28.59
N LEU A 202 27.96 -14.79 27.31
CA LEU A 202 28.86 -14.02 26.44
C LEU A 202 29.03 -12.59 26.92
N ALA A 203 27.94 -11.92 27.30
CA ALA A 203 27.96 -10.54 27.77
C ALA A 203 28.76 -10.37 29.06
N ARG A 204 28.88 -11.44 29.90
CA ARG A 204 29.72 -11.44 31.10
C ARG A 204 31.22 -11.64 30.80
N GLN A 205 31.52 -12.24 29.62
CA GLN A 205 32.92 -12.49 29.22
C GLN A 205 33.51 -11.34 28.39
N HIS A 206 32.65 -10.45 27.85
CA HIS A 206 33.03 -9.28 27.09
C HIS A 206 32.21 -8.08 27.56
N PRO A 207 32.60 -7.48 28.73
CA PRO A 207 31.93 -6.30 29.29
C PRO A 207 32.12 -5.04 28.45
#